data_6de37b99b1f4996b5791256c2c9d8c2f
#
_entry.id   6de37b99b1f4996b5791256c2c9d8c2f
#
_cell.length_a   1.000
_cell.length_b   1.000
_cell.length_c   1.000
_cell.angle_alpha   90.00
_cell.angle_beta   90.00
_cell.angle_gamma   90.00
#
_symmetry.space_group_name_H-M   'P 1'
#
loop_
_entity.id
_entity.type
_entity.pdbx_description
1 polymer ?
#
loop_
_entity_poly.entity_id
_entity_poly.type
_entity_poly.pdbx_seq_one_letter_code
_entity_poly.pdbx_strand_id
1 'polypeptide(L)'
;MILTTTTAGSATAEVTITVDKAVQRMIVTVGGQPRYDWPVSTGADGYDTPGGSYRPQRMERTHFSREFDDAPMPFAIFFTGQGHAIHGTNHLRQLGSAVSHGCVRLSVRNAAALFALVKAEGTGNTHVQIEGDDLSMAGGNGGYQQTARTRRGYDVDSVMSAGDQMGRGM
;
A
#
# COMPACT_ATOMS: atom_id res chain seq x y z
N MET A 1 33.36 20.30 -38.65
CA MET A 1 32.30 20.57 -37.69
C MET A 1 31.73 19.21 -37.30
N ILE A 2 32.12 18.66 -36.14
CA ILE A 2 31.74 17.30 -35.70
C ILE A 2 30.57 17.48 -34.73
N LEU A 3 29.35 17.07 -35.14
CA LEU A 3 28.20 16.98 -34.24
C LEU A 3 28.35 15.75 -33.35
N THR A 4 28.65 15.95 -32.09
CA THR A 4 28.57 14.91 -31.08
C THR A 4 27.12 14.77 -30.61
N THR A 5 26.43 13.72 -31.05
CA THR A 5 25.11 13.34 -30.55
C THR A 5 25.26 12.68 -29.19
N THR A 6 24.95 13.38 -28.11
CA THR A 6 24.87 12.83 -26.75
C THR A 6 23.59 12.02 -26.66
N THR A 7 23.68 10.69 -26.68
CA THR A 7 22.58 9.80 -26.31
C THR A 7 22.35 9.89 -24.81
N ALA A 8 21.33 10.60 -24.39
CA ALA A 8 20.85 10.55 -23.00
C ALA A 8 20.25 9.16 -22.74
N GLY A 9 21.01 8.26 -22.12
CA GLY A 9 20.51 7.02 -21.60
C GLY A 9 19.46 7.35 -20.52
N SER A 10 18.22 6.84 -20.66
CA SER A 10 17.20 6.93 -19.62
C SER A 10 17.72 6.21 -18.38
N ALA A 11 18.14 6.96 -17.37
CA ALA A 11 18.44 6.37 -16.06
C ALA A 11 17.13 5.79 -15.49
N THR A 12 17.12 4.50 -15.15
CA THR A 12 16.00 3.86 -14.47
C THR A 12 15.87 4.47 -13.07
N ALA A 13 14.64 4.83 -12.69
CA ALA A 13 14.37 5.39 -11.37
C ALA A 13 14.05 4.28 -10.37
N GLU A 14 14.50 4.45 -9.12
CA GLU A 14 14.16 3.54 -8.04
C GLU A 14 12.65 3.60 -7.75
N VAL A 15 12.01 2.44 -7.70
CA VAL A 15 10.60 2.28 -7.33
C VAL A 15 10.52 1.69 -5.93
N THR A 16 9.86 2.39 -5.01
CA THR A 16 9.54 1.85 -3.69
C THR A 16 8.03 1.70 -3.57
N ILE A 17 7.59 0.48 -3.24
CA ILE A 17 6.19 0.10 -3.00
C ILE A 17 6.05 -0.14 -1.51
N THR A 18 5.42 0.76 -0.78
CA THR A 18 5.16 0.62 0.65
C THR A 18 3.70 0.23 0.86
N VAL A 19 3.47 -0.91 1.49
CA VAL A 19 2.15 -1.40 1.88
C VAL A 19 2.01 -1.30 3.40
N ASP A 20 1.10 -0.46 3.86
CA ASP A 20 0.75 -0.34 5.27
C ASP A 20 -0.50 -1.19 5.55
N LYS A 21 -0.30 -2.31 6.27
CA LYS A 21 -1.37 -3.25 6.66
C LYS A 21 -2.35 -2.64 7.67
N ALA A 22 -1.90 -1.72 8.52
CA ALA A 22 -2.75 -1.14 9.57
C ALA A 22 -3.83 -0.22 8.99
N VAL A 23 -3.51 0.52 7.91
CA VAL A 23 -4.45 1.44 7.24
C VAL A 23 -4.90 0.94 5.87
N GLN A 24 -4.44 -0.24 5.45
CA GLN A 24 -4.79 -0.90 4.18
C GLN A 24 -4.55 0.01 2.96
N ARG A 25 -3.34 0.62 2.93
CA ARG A 25 -2.91 1.53 1.87
C ARG A 25 -1.60 1.08 1.26
N MET A 26 -1.45 1.39 -0.03
CA MET A 26 -0.20 1.24 -0.76
C MET A 26 0.24 2.61 -1.28
N ILE A 27 1.46 3.01 -0.93
CA ILE A 27 2.12 4.19 -1.49
C ILE A 27 3.22 3.72 -2.42
N VAL A 28 3.26 4.27 -3.63
CA VAL A 28 4.33 4.01 -4.60
C VAL A 28 5.10 5.28 -4.84
N THR A 29 6.42 5.24 -4.65
CA THR A 29 7.32 6.34 -4.97
C THR A 29 8.23 5.96 -6.12
N VAL A 30 8.61 6.94 -6.93
CA VAL A 30 9.54 6.79 -8.07
C VAL A 30 10.60 7.88 -7.95
N GLY A 31 11.86 7.49 -7.83
CA GLY A 31 12.94 8.44 -7.57
C GLY A 31 12.73 9.25 -6.29
N GLY A 32 12.14 8.65 -5.26
CA GLY A 32 11.82 9.30 -4.00
C GLY A 32 10.57 10.20 -4.01
N GLN A 33 9.90 10.37 -5.16
CA GLN A 33 8.68 11.20 -5.27
C GLN A 33 7.42 10.33 -5.23
N PRO A 34 6.39 10.70 -4.43
CA PRO A 34 5.10 10.01 -4.42
C PRO A 34 4.45 10.00 -5.81
N ARG A 35 4.08 8.81 -6.28
CA ARG A 35 3.46 8.60 -7.59
C ARG A 35 2.01 8.12 -7.47
N TYR A 36 1.76 7.19 -6.55
CA TYR A 36 0.45 6.60 -6.34
C TYR A 36 0.18 6.39 -4.85
N ASP A 37 -1.08 6.49 -4.48
CA ASP A 37 -1.61 6.17 -3.17
C ASP A 37 -2.96 5.46 -3.35
N TRP A 38 -3.01 4.15 -3.09
CA TRP A 38 -4.14 3.28 -3.41
C TRP A 38 -4.62 2.47 -2.20
N PRO A 39 -5.94 2.21 -2.09
CA PRO A 39 -6.44 1.22 -1.16
C PRO A 39 -6.01 -0.18 -1.60
N VAL A 40 -5.67 -1.02 -0.62
CA VAL A 40 -5.31 -2.42 -0.82
C VAL A 40 -6.18 -3.33 0.05
N SER A 41 -6.09 -4.65 -0.19
CA SER A 41 -6.56 -5.66 0.74
C SER A 41 -5.42 -6.63 1.00
N THR A 42 -4.97 -6.73 2.24
CA THR A 42 -3.93 -7.66 2.68
C THR A 42 -4.54 -8.90 3.34
N GLY A 43 -3.71 -9.82 3.83
CA GLY A 43 -4.12 -11.05 4.48
C GLY A 43 -5.05 -10.82 5.67
N ALA A 44 -6.07 -11.68 5.80
CA ALA A 44 -6.92 -11.77 6.98
C ALA A 44 -6.19 -12.47 8.13
N ASP A 45 -6.79 -12.47 9.33
CA ASP A 45 -6.30 -13.23 10.47
C ASP A 45 -6.06 -14.70 10.09
N GLY A 46 -4.88 -15.22 10.40
CA GLY A 46 -4.45 -16.56 10.02
C GLY A 46 -3.92 -16.72 8.60
N TYR A 47 -3.95 -15.66 7.80
CA TYR A 47 -3.41 -15.58 6.43
C TYR A 47 -2.55 -14.32 6.24
N ASP A 48 -1.67 -14.06 7.16
CA ASP A 48 -0.91 -12.81 7.17
C ASP A 48 -0.12 -12.55 5.90
N THR A 49 -0.15 -11.29 5.45
CA THR A 49 0.83 -10.80 4.49
C THR A 49 2.14 -10.58 5.26
N PRO A 50 3.23 -11.30 4.91
CA PRO A 50 4.46 -11.24 5.70
C PRO A 50 5.08 -9.84 5.66
N GLY A 51 5.32 -9.25 6.85
CA GLY A 51 6.02 -7.99 7.02
C GLY A 51 7.48 -8.08 6.60
N GLY A 52 8.08 -6.96 6.17
CA GLY A 52 9.48 -6.89 5.81
C GLY A 52 9.79 -6.21 4.49
N SER A 53 11.06 -6.31 4.08
CA SER A 53 11.57 -5.74 2.83
C SER A 53 11.84 -6.83 1.82
N TYR A 54 11.32 -6.65 0.61
CA TYR A 54 11.39 -7.62 -0.47
C TYR A 54 11.79 -6.95 -1.78
N ARG A 55 12.12 -7.79 -2.78
CA ARG A 55 12.21 -7.39 -4.19
C ARG A 55 11.26 -8.25 -5.01
N PRO A 56 10.70 -7.71 -6.10
CA PRO A 56 9.94 -8.53 -7.05
C PRO A 56 10.82 -9.65 -7.59
N GLN A 57 10.35 -10.89 -7.50
CA GLN A 57 11.06 -12.09 -7.97
C GLN A 57 10.59 -12.54 -9.34
N ARG A 58 9.26 -12.45 -9.56
CA ARG A 58 8.58 -12.92 -10.76
C ARG A 58 7.38 -12.03 -11.05
N MET A 59 7.10 -11.80 -12.32
CA MET A 59 5.97 -11.00 -12.78
C MET A 59 5.17 -11.79 -13.82
N GLU A 60 3.86 -11.93 -13.63
CA GLU A 60 2.96 -12.62 -14.54
C GLU A 60 1.74 -11.76 -14.85
N ARG A 61 1.52 -11.45 -16.12
CA ARG A 61 0.37 -10.67 -16.55
C ARG A 61 -0.95 -11.39 -16.30
N THR A 62 -0.95 -12.70 -16.49
CA THR A 62 -2.09 -13.60 -16.26
C THR A 62 -1.61 -14.76 -15.40
N HIS A 63 -2.15 -14.84 -14.20
CA HIS A 63 -1.87 -15.91 -13.26
C HIS A 63 -3.16 -16.37 -12.59
N PHE A 64 -3.23 -17.66 -12.26
CA PHE A 64 -4.32 -18.27 -11.53
C PHE A 64 -3.75 -19.03 -10.33
N SER A 65 -4.30 -18.78 -9.14
CA SER A 65 -3.87 -19.45 -7.92
C SER A 65 -4.44 -20.86 -7.85
N ARG A 66 -3.58 -21.89 -7.99
CA ARG A 66 -3.99 -23.30 -7.88
C ARG A 66 -4.44 -23.69 -6.48
N GLU A 67 -3.99 -22.96 -5.47
CA GLU A 67 -4.34 -23.21 -4.06
C GLU A 67 -5.73 -22.69 -3.69
N PHE A 68 -6.27 -21.76 -4.47
CA PHE A 68 -7.54 -21.07 -4.20
C PHE A 68 -8.47 -21.14 -5.41
N ASP A 69 -8.87 -22.36 -5.82
CA ASP A 69 -9.87 -22.63 -6.87
C ASP A 69 -9.60 -21.89 -8.18
N ASP A 70 -8.36 -21.86 -8.62
CA ASP A 70 -7.92 -21.15 -9.83
C ASP A 70 -8.34 -19.66 -9.83
N ALA A 71 -8.36 -19.02 -8.65
CA ALA A 71 -8.69 -17.61 -8.53
C ALA A 71 -7.77 -16.74 -9.40
N PRO A 72 -8.32 -15.82 -10.23
CA PRO A 72 -7.52 -14.99 -11.11
C PRO A 72 -6.70 -13.97 -10.32
N MET A 73 -5.42 -13.89 -10.66
CA MET A 73 -4.45 -12.93 -10.12
C MET A 73 -3.84 -12.11 -11.26
N PRO A 74 -4.63 -11.23 -11.93
CA PRO A 74 -4.12 -10.46 -13.05
C PRO A 74 -3.04 -9.48 -12.60
N PHE A 75 -2.00 -9.33 -13.43
CA PHE A 75 -0.86 -8.45 -13.19
C PHE A 75 -0.13 -8.76 -11.88
N ALA A 76 0.12 -10.04 -11.62
CA ALA A 76 0.78 -10.51 -10.41
C ALA A 76 2.27 -10.15 -10.40
N ILE A 77 2.72 -9.57 -9.27
CA ILE A 77 4.10 -9.27 -8.94
C ILE A 77 4.43 -10.06 -7.68
N PHE A 78 5.13 -11.17 -7.81
CA PHE A 78 5.51 -12.02 -6.70
C PHE A 78 6.72 -11.46 -5.98
N PHE A 79 6.65 -11.37 -4.64
CA PHE A 79 7.71 -10.80 -3.83
C PHE A 79 8.27 -11.76 -2.76
N THR A 80 7.65 -12.93 -2.53
CA THR A 80 8.22 -13.99 -1.66
C THR A 80 8.37 -15.31 -2.41
N GLY A 81 9.26 -16.18 -1.91
CA GLY A 81 9.42 -17.55 -2.40
C GLY A 81 8.23 -18.46 -2.09
N GLN A 82 7.36 -18.08 -1.13
CA GLN A 82 6.13 -18.79 -0.76
C GLN A 82 4.93 -18.44 -1.66
N GLY A 83 5.08 -17.52 -2.60
CA GLY A 83 4.04 -17.19 -3.56
C GLY A 83 3.18 -15.97 -3.20
N HIS A 84 3.54 -15.18 -2.19
CA HIS A 84 2.86 -13.91 -1.94
C HIS A 84 3.12 -12.93 -3.07
N ALA A 85 2.04 -12.30 -3.55
CA ALA A 85 2.09 -11.39 -4.68
C ALA A 85 1.21 -10.16 -4.45
N ILE A 86 1.54 -9.08 -5.15
CA ILE A 86 0.67 -7.93 -5.39
C ILE A 86 -0.06 -8.23 -6.71
N HIS A 87 -1.39 -8.19 -6.73
CA HIS A 87 -2.16 -8.50 -7.94
C HIS A 87 -3.51 -7.79 -8.01
N GLY A 88 -4.14 -7.79 -9.17
CA GLY A 88 -5.47 -7.22 -9.37
C GLY A 88 -6.60 -8.10 -8.85
N THR A 89 -7.68 -7.46 -8.42
CA THR A 89 -8.94 -8.13 -8.06
C THR A 89 -10.15 -7.37 -8.58
N ASN A 90 -11.23 -8.09 -8.85
CA ASN A 90 -12.55 -7.52 -9.15
C ASN A 90 -13.40 -7.28 -7.88
N HIS A 91 -12.94 -7.72 -6.71
CA HIS A 91 -13.63 -7.53 -5.43
C HIS A 91 -13.33 -6.14 -4.83
N LEU A 92 -13.73 -5.08 -5.54
CA LEU A 92 -13.38 -3.70 -5.19
C LEU A 92 -13.88 -3.26 -3.81
N ARG A 93 -15.00 -3.82 -3.32
CA ARG A 93 -15.57 -3.52 -2.00
C ARG A 93 -14.71 -4.04 -0.85
N GLN A 94 -13.79 -4.94 -1.11
CA GLN A 94 -12.88 -5.51 -0.11
C GLN A 94 -11.60 -4.69 0.05
N LEU A 95 -11.33 -3.76 -0.87
CA LEU A 95 -10.19 -2.86 -0.76
C LEU A 95 -10.39 -1.91 0.42
N GLY A 96 -9.36 -1.75 1.23
CA GLY A 96 -9.41 -1.05 2.52
C GLY A 96 -9.61 -1.99 3.72
N SER A 97 -9.69 -3.32 3.50
CA SER A 97 -9.89 -4.33 4.55
C SER A 97 -8.94 -5.52 4.37
N ALA A 98 -8.46 -6.08 5.48
CA ALA A 98 -7.60 -7.26 5.49
C ALA A 98 -8.46 -8.54 5.35
N VAL A 99 -8.68 -9.00 4.12
CA VAL A 99 -9.56 -10.16 3.82
C VAL A 99 -8.99 -11.10 2.75
N SER A 100 -7.70 -10.97 2.39
CA SER A 100 -7.05 -11.86 1.44
C SER A 100 -6.47 -13.10 2.15
N HIS A 101 -5.93 -14.03 1.38
CA HIS A 101 -5.17 -15.19 1.88
C HIS A 101 -3.65 -14.93 1.84
N GLY A 102 -3.21 -13.70 2.19
CA GLY A 102 -1.80 -13.34 2.26
C GLY A 102 -1.29 -12.46 1.12
N CYS A 103 -1.91 -12.48 -0.07
CA CYS A 103 -1.55 -11.58 -1.15
C CYS A 103 -2.06 -10.15 -0.91
N VAL A 104 -1.40 -9.19 -1.54
CA VAL A 104 -1.82 -7.78 -1.56
C VAL A 104 -2.68 -7.54 -2.80
N ARG A 105 -3.98 -7.25 -2.60
CA ARG A 105 -4.93 -7.03 -3.69
C ARG A 105 -5.06 -5.54 -4.00
N LEU A 106 -5.07 -5.21 -5.29
CA LEU A 106 -5.37 -3.90 -5.87
C LEU A 106 -6.58 -4.00 -6.79
N SER A 107 -7.18 -2.88 -7.19
CA SER A 107 -8.04 -2.90 -8.39
C SER A 107 -7.23 -3.38 -9.59
N VAL A 108 -7.86 -4.06 -10.54
CA VAL A 108 -7.18 -4.52 -11.78
C VAL A 108 -6.48 -3.37 -12.50
N ARG A 109 -7.11 -2.19 -12.54
CA ARG A 109 -6.53 -0.99 -13.14
C ARG A 109 -5.22 -0.55 -12.45
N ASN A 110 -5.22 -0.52 -11.12
CA ASN A 110 -4.05 -0.09 -10.35
C ASN A 110 -2.93 -1.15 -10.42
N ALA A 111 -3.30 -2.43 -10.38
CA ALA A 111 -2.34 -3.53 -10.58
C ALA A 111 -1.69 -3.48 -11.96
N ALA A 112 -2.44 -3.16 -13.01
CA ALA A 112 -1.90 -2.98 -14.37
C ALA A 112 -0.92 -1.81 -14.43
N ALA A 113 -1.25 -0.67 -13.79
CA ALA A 113 -0.37 0.50 -13.74
C ALA A 113 0.93 0.19 -12.98
N LEU A 114 0.83 -0.47 -11.82
CA LEU A 114 2.00 -0.89 -11.04
C LEU A 114 2.87 -1.87 -11.82
N PHE A 115 2.25 -2.87 -12.45
CA PHE A 115 2.95 -3.87 -13.26
C PHE A 115 3.72 -3.23 -14.42
N ALA A 116 3.11 -2.26 -15.11
CA ALA A 116 3.76 -1.52 -16.20
C ALA A 116 4.95 -0.69 -15.67
N LEU A 117 4.79 -0.03 -14.53
CA LEU A 117 5.85 0.74 -13.88
C LEU A 117 7.04 -0.14 -13.50
N VAL A 118 6.79 -1.25 -12.77
CA VAL A 118 7.85 -2.18 -12.33
C VAL A 118 8.54 -2.83 -13.54
N LYS A 119 7.79 -3.11 -14.61
CA LYS A 119 8.37 -3.64 -15.86
C LYS A 119 9.27 -2.62 -16.56
N ALA A 120 8.92 -1.33 -16.53
CA ALA A 120 9.69 -0.26 -17.17
C ALA A 120 10.96 0.06 -16.39
N GLU A 121 10.89 0.16 -15.06
CA GLU A 121 12.02 0.52 -14.19
C GLU A 121 12.90 -0.70 -13.82
N GLY A 122 12.35 -1.90 -13.95
CA GLY A 122 13.02 -3.17 -13.67
C GLY A 122 12.82 -3.66 -12.23
N THR A 123 12.74 -4.98 -12.08
CA THR A 123 12.58 -5.63 -10.75
C THR A 123 13.79 -5.39 -9.84
N GLY A 124 14.99 -5.25 -10.41
CA GLY A 124 16.21 -4.93 -9.68
C GLY A 124 16.23 -3.53 -9.05
N ASN A 125 15.46 -2.58 -9.63
CA ASN A 125 15.31 -1.21 -9.14
C ASN A 125 14.01 -1.01 -8.35
N THR A 126 13.30 -2.10 -8.02
CA THR A 126 12.04 -2.06 -7.30
C THR A 126 12.19 -2.69 -5.92
N HIS A 127 11.71 -1.99 -4.90
CA HIS A 127 11.63 -2.44 -3.51
C HIS A 127 10.16 -2.55 -3.08
N VAL A 128 9.84 -3.61 -2.34
CA VAL A 128 8.53 -3.82 -1.73
C VAL A 128 8.72 -3.84 -0.23
N GLN A 129 8.08 -2.91 0.46
CA GLN A 129 8.09 -2.77 1.90
C GLN A 129 6.69 -3.08 2.43
N ILE A 130 6.57 -4.09 3.28
CA ILE A 130 5.31 -4.45 3.95
C ILE A 130 5.44 -4.02 5.41
N GLU A 131 4.61 -3.06 5.82
CA GLU A 131 4.60 -2.44 7.13
C GLU A 131 3.25 -2.66 7.82
N GLY A 132 3.18 -2.31 9.10
CA GLY A 132 2.00 -2.49 9.93
C GLY A 132 2.10 -3.75 10.77
N ASP A 133 1.82 -3.60 12.06
CA ASP A 133 2.08 -4.58 13.09
C ASP A 133 1.28 -5.86 12.91
N ASP A 134 2.00 -6.95 12.80
CA ASP A 134 1.62 -8.16 13.52
C ASP A 134 1.83 -7.83 15.01
N LEU A 135 0.78 -7.53 15.75
CA LEU A 135 0.82 -7.32 17.21
C LEU A 135 1.24 -8.57 17.98
N SER A 136 1.88 -9.51 17.33
CA SER A 136 2.40 -10.75 17.88
C SER A 136 3.89 -10.83 17.67
N MET A 137 4.68 -10.22 18.51
CA MET A 137 6.11 -10.42 18.79
C MET A 137 6.91 -9.12 18.91
N ALA A 138 6.51 -8.19 19.76
CA ALA A 138 7.42 -7.20 20.29
C ALA A 138 7.95 -7.63 21.65
N GLY A 139 8.87 -8.59 21.64
CA GLY A 139 9.81 -8.81 22.71
C GLY A 139 11.20 -8.50 22.20
N GLY A 140 11.64 -7.22 22.26
CA GLY A 140 13.01 -6.86 21.85
C GLY A 140 13.22 -5.37 21.62
N ASN A 141 13.37 -4.62 22.69
CA ASN A 141 14.17 -3.41 22.91
C ASN A 141 14.64 -2.61 21.67
N GLY A 142 13.99 -1.47 21.41
CA GLY A 142 14.44 -0.46 20.44
C GLY A 142 13.48 0.72 20.42
N GLY A 143 13.71 1.75 21.29
CA GLY A 143 12.85 2.91 21.42
C GLY A 143 12.72 3.71 20.14
N TYR A 144 11.51 3.80 19.64
CA TYR A 144 11.10 4.85 18.73
C TYR A 144 10.23 5.85 19.49
N GLN A 145 10.74 7.07 19.62
CA GLN A 145 9.98 8.18 20.17
C GLN A 145 8.79 8.47 19.24
N GLN A 146 7.59 8.17 19.74
CA GLN A 146 6.36 8.68 19.16
C GLN A 146 6.34 10.19 19.31
N THR A 147 6.54 10.92 18.23
CA THR A 147 6.10 12.31 18.19
C THR A 147 4.58 12.31 18.07
N ALA A 148 3.91 12.49 19.20
CA ALA A 148 2.48 12.69 19.28
C ALA A 148 2.11 13.94 18.45
N ARG A 149 1.53 13.74 17.28
CA ARG A 149 0.78 14.80 16.59
C ARG A 149 -0.52 15.00 17.35
N THR A 150 -0.54 16.06 18.14
CA THR A 150 -1.72 16.60 18.82
C THR A 150 -2.85 16.78 17.80
N ARG A 151 -3.85 15.93 17.84
CA ARG A 151 -5.15 16.20 17.24
C ARG A 151 -5.74 17.37 18.02
N ARG A 152 -5.87 18.53 17.40
CA ARG A 152 -6.71 19.61 17.90
C ARG A 152 -8.14 19.10 17.96
N GLY A 153 -8.64 18.84 19.16
CA GLY A 153 -10.04 18.55 19.41
C GLY A 153 -10.87 19.76 19.00
N TYR A 154 -11.88 19.54 18.20
CA TYR A 154 -12.99 20.47 18.07
C TYR A 154 -13.88 20.29 19.29
N ASP A 155 -13.83 21.26 20.19
CA ASP A 155 -14.75 21.39 21.32
C ASP A 155 -16.12 21.78 20.77
N VAL A 156 -17.07 20.85 20.82
CA VAL A 156 -18.47 21.08 20.44
C VAL A 156 -19.35 21.57 21.62
N ASP A 157 -18.74 21.87 22.78
CA ASP A 157 -19.49 22.29 23.97
C ASP A 157 -19.70 23.79 24.12
N SER A 158 -19.32 24.62 23.13
CA SER A 158 -19.43 26.10 23.27
C SER A 158 -20.68 26.72 22.61
N VAL A 159 -21.61 25.96 22.05
CA VAL A 159 -22.78 26.51 21.35
C VAL A 159 -24.14 26.24 22.00
N MET A 160 -24.17 25.71 23.23
CA MET A 160 -25.44 25.49 23.93
C MET A 160 -25.60 26.32 25.22
N SER A 161 -25.10 27.54 25.26
CA SER A 161 -25.37 28.45 26.39
C SER A 161 -25.61 29.91 25.95
N ALA A 162 -26.49 30.13 25.01
CA ALA A 162 -27.00 31.44 24.69
C ALA A 162 -28.43 31.36 24.13
N GLY A 163 -29.40 31.03 24.96
CA GLY A 163 -30.78 30.94 24.48
C GLY A 163 -31.82 30.64 25.56
N ASP A 164 -31.67 31.19 26.76
CA ASP A 164 -32.79 31.25 27.69
C ASP A 164 -32.66 32.43 28.67
N GLN A 165 -32.96 33.61 28.19
CA GLN A 165 -33.30 34.78 28.99
C GLN A 165 -34.02 35.79 28.10
N MET A 166 -35.31 35.61 27.82
CA MET A 166 -36.25 36.74 27.57
C MET A 166 -37.66 36.18 27.47
N GLY A 167 -38.46 36.49 28.50
CA GLY A 167 -39.89 36.27 28.38
C GLY A 167 -40.65 36.03 29.69
N ARG A 168 -40.43 36.89 30.71
CA ARG A 168 -41.50 37.15 31.73
C ARG A 168 -41.50 38.64 32.04
N GLY A 169 -42.58 39.27 31.61
CA GLY A 169 -42.88 40.69 31.95
C GLY A 169 -44.18 41.10 31.31
N MET A 170 -45.27 40.96 32.12
CA MET A 170 -46.63 41.52 31.94
C MET A 170 -47.57 40.79 31.00
#